data_4dc9d8e10b27919e43b1ac52283be37d
#
_entry.id   4dc9d8e10b27919e43b1ac52283be37d
#
_cell.length_a   1.000
_cell.length_b   1.000
_cell.length_c   1.000
_cell.angle_alpha   90.00
_cell.angle_beta   90.00
_cell.angle_gamma   90.00
#
_symmetry.space_group_name_H-M   'P 1'
#
loop_
_entity.id
_entity.type
_entity.pdbx_description
1 polymer ?
#
loop_
_entity_poly.entity_id
_entity_poly.type
_entity_poly.pdbx_seq_one_letter_code
_entity_poly.pdbx_strand_id
1 'polypeptide(L)'
;YIGARFLDDPHLWLTALFDEVAALGYPRSYPSFVRGVRHHALRPHCERCRGVKGRATIEIAHPPGDEIQWDWFERRRAPWGGTAYVLLGTLPHSSRVRGVISTSMDQAHLVEALDAVLRRLGGTARAWRTDRLATVIVPGSADIQASFAPVAKHYGVVIRPCPPRRGNRKGAVEAAVRYLCGRWWRTMSARTMAEAQVSLDRFCATVGDARPRGSVTVGALADAEPLLALPPVAYPATLTASVPVAADATVAFRGARYSVPPGLIGAALTVRHRLGGPTIELVAPSGALVAVHRLASGGLVRLPEHRAALERAVLGAFTTERPCERKGNHPPGPAARAAAAALRDDPRYPDLVRRVGAISPRAEFTDQPVTPSRL
;
A
#
# COMPACT_ATOMS: atom_id res chain seq x y z
N TYR A 1 35.05 -16.99 8.13
CA TYR A 1 33.95 -16.04 8.02
C TYR A 1 33.60 -15.73 6.56
N ILE A 2 34.54 -15.23 5.73
CA ILE A 2 34.29 -14.80 4.35
C ILE A 2 33.65 -15.91 3.50
N GLY A 3 34.19 -17.16 3.58
CA GLY A 3 33.64 -18.31 2.89
C GLY A 3 32.20 -18.62 3.32
N ALA A 4 31.92 -18.61 4.62
CA ALA A 4 30.58 -18.82 5.16
C ALA A 4 29.59 -17.76 4.68
N ARG A 5 30.01 -16.46 4.68
CA ARG A 5 29.15 -15.39 4.17
C ARG A 5 28.84 -15.52 2.67
N PHE A 6 29.74 -16.07 1.87
CA PHE A 6 29.46 -16.36 0.46
C PHE A 6 28.60 -17.61 0.25
N LEU A 7 28.57 -18.54 1.21
CA LEU A 7 27.59 -19.63 1.20
C LEU A 7 26.18 -19.11 1.53
N ASP A 8 26.07 -18.16 2.48
CA ASP A 8 24.80 -17.53 2.84
C ASP A 8 24.28 -16.63 1.69
N ASP A 9 25.16 -15.82 1.09
CA ASP A 9 24.82 -14.91 -0.02
C ASP A 9 25.94 -14.86 -1.07
N PRO A 10 25.89 -15.70 -2.12
CA PRO A 10 26.87 -15.72 -3.20
C PRO A 10 27.01 -14.40 -3.96
N HIS A 11 26.02 -13.53 -3.83
CA HIS A 11 25.95 -12.23 -4.52
C HIS A 11 26.33 -11.04 -3.65
N LEU A 12 26.78 -11.29 -2.41
CA LEU A 12 27.21 -10.23 -1.49
C LEU A 12 28.30 -9.37 -2.13
N TRP A 13 28.15 -8.05 -2.01
CA TRP A 13 29.15 -7.13 -2.53
C TRP A 13 30.42 -7.16 -1.68
N LEU A 14 31.58 -7.16 -2.34
CA LEU A 14 32.86 -7.14 -1.63
C LEU A 14 33.02 -5.94 -0.72
N THR A 15 32.43 -4.79 -1.06
CA THR A 15 32.45 -3.60 -0.21
C THR A 15 31.62 -3.80 1.07
N ALA A 16 30.47 -4.48 0.98
CA ALA A 16 29.66 -4.79 2.15
C ALA A 16 30.36 -5.84 3.05
N LEU A 17 30.91 -6.87 2.43
CA LEU A 17 31.68 -7.89 3.15
C LEU A 17 32.93 -7.30 3.81
N PHE A 18 33.57 -6.30 3.18
CA PHE A 18 34.71 -5.60 3.77
C PHE A 18 34.30 -4.81 5.02
N ASP A 19 33.17 -4.13 4.99
CA ASP A 19 32.65 -3.42 6.17
C ASP A 19 32.39 -4.39 7.34
N GLU A 20 31.83 -5.59 7.05
CA GLU A 20 31.63 -6.62 8.07
C GLU A 20 32.97 -7.11 8.68
N VAL A 21 33.94 -7.45 7.83
CA VAL A 21 35.25 -7.95 8.36
C VAL A 21 36.07 -6.85 9.03
N ALA A 22 35.94 -5.60 8.59
CA ALA A 22 36.57 -4.46 9.27
C ALA A 22 36.00 -4.28 10.68
N ALA A 23 34.69 -4.42 10.85
CA ALA A 23 34.02 -4.40 12.15
C ALA A 23 34.46 -5.57 13.06
N LEU A 24 34.89 -6.69 12.47
CA LEU A 24 35.46 -7.84 13.18
C LEU A 24 36.95 -7.69 13.46
N GLY A 25 37.57 -6.54 13.13
CA GLY A 25 38.96 -6.25 13.40
C GLY A 25 39.94 -6.56 12.26
N TYR A 26 39.48 -6.70 11.01
CA TYR A 26 40.36 -6.88 9.86
C TYR A 26 41.22 -5.62 9.62
N PRO A 27 42.56 -5.69 9.74
CA PRO A 27 43.40 -4.49 9.83
C PRO A 27 43.87 -3.93 8.48
N ARG A 28 43.63 -4.63 7.36
CA ARG A 28 44.17 -4.24 6.06
C ARG A 28 43.17 -3.44 5.23
N SER A 29 43.70 -2.73 4.22
CA SER A 29 42.89 -1.91 3.32
C SER A 29 41.97 -2.74 2.42
N TYR A 30 40.91 -2.12 1.90
CA TYR A 30 39.99 -2.73 0.94
C TYR A 30 40.66 -3.34 -0.30
N PRO A 31 41.67 -2.69 -0.96
CA PRO A 31 42.40 -3.31 -2.07
C PRO A 31 43.10 -4.61 -1.66
N SER A 32 43.71 -4.66 -0.46
CA SER A 32 44.34 -5.88 0.06
C SER A 32 43.31 -6.99 0.32
N PHE A 33 42.16 -6.63 0.87
CA PHE A 33 41.04 -7.55 1.05
C PHE A 33 40.59 -8.15 -0.27
N VAL A 34 40.35 -7.32 -1.31
CA VAL A 34 39.91 -7.78 -2.64
C VAL A 34 40.95 -8.70 -3.27
N ARG A 35 42.22 -8.39 -3.15
CA ARG A 35 43.30 -9.29 -3.63
C ARG A 35 43.25 -10.64 -2.93
N GLY A 36 43.07 -10.65 -1.60
CA GLY A 36 42.94 -11.89 -0.83
C GLY A 36 41.77 -12.73 -1.25
N VAL A 37 40.58 -12.14 -1.39
CA VAL A 37 39.37 -12.84 -1.84
C VAL A 37 39.53 -13.45 -3.24
N ARG A 38 40.22 -12.74 -4.15
CA ARG A 38 40.55 -13.25 -5.51
C ARG A 38 41.60 -14.34 -5.47
N HIS A 39 42.68 -14.15 -4.72
CA HIS A 39 43.78 -15.10 -4.61
C HIS A 39 43.28 -16.47 -4.10
N HIS A 40 42.44 -16.46 -3.08
CA HIS A 40 41.88 -17.68 -2.50
C HIS A 40 40.57 -18.16 -3.18
N ALA A 41 40.15 -17.56 -4.31
CA ALA A 41 38.98 -17.90 -5.06
C ALA A 41 37.69 -18.03 -4.20
N LEU A 42 37.57 -17.22 -3.15
CA LEU A 42 36.52 -17.36 -2.14
C LEU A 42 35.13 -16.96 -2.67
N ARG A 43 35.05 -16.15 -3.74
CA ARG A 43 33.78 -15.71 -4.30
C ARG A 43 33.26 -16.71 -5.32
N PRO A 44 32.03 -17.24 -5.14
CA PRO A 44 31.41 -18.12 -6.12
C PRO A 44 31.22 -17.43 -7.48
N HIS A 45 31.40 -18.20 -8.55
CA HIS A 45 31.14 -17.72 -9.91
C HIS A 45 29.63 -17.66 -10.15
N CYS A 46 29.15 -16.55 -10.73
CA CYS A 46 27.76 -16.39 -11.14
C CYS A 46 27.69 -15.75 -12.53
N GLU A 47 27.20 -16.48 -13.52
CA GLU A 47 27.04 -15.99 -14.89
C GLU A 47 26.14 -14.76 -14.97
N ARG A 48 25.04 -14.72 -14.19
CA ARG A 48 24.11 -13.59 -14.14
C ARG A 48 24.73 -12.31 -13.57
N CYS A 49 25.72 -12.45 -12.68
CA CYS A 49 26.43 -11.30 -12.07
C CYS A 49 27.55 -10.76 -12.97
N ARG A 50 27.92 -11.47 -14.04
CA ARG A 50 29.01 -11.10 -14.97
C ARG A 50 28.76 -9.76 -15.65
N GLY A 51 27.51 -9.34 -15.74
CA GLY A 51 27.09 -8.07 -16.35
C GLY A 51 27.28 -8.02 -17.86
N VAL A 52 26.58 -7.10 -18.50
CA VAL A 52 26.78 -6.80 -19.94
C VAL A 52 27.86 -5.73 -20.03
N LYS A 53 29.05 -6.09 -20.51
CA LYS A 53 30.11 -5.13 -20.83
C LYS A 53 29.79 -4.42 -22.17
N GLY A 54 30.11 -3.14 -22.29
CA GLY A 54 30.16 -2.44 -23.60
C GLY A 54 28.91 -1.68 -24.00
N ARG A 55 28.01 -1.30 -23.10
CA ARG A 55 26.96 -0.31 -23.44
C ARG A 55 27.56 1.09 -23.45
N ALA A 56 27.35 1.82 -24.55
CA ALA A 56 27.64 3.24 -24.61
C ALA A 56 26.77 3.98 -23.57
N THR A 57 27.38 4.81 -22.76
CA THR A 57 26.70 5.66 -21.75
C THR A 57 26.94 7.11 -22.09
N ILE A 58 25.87 7.93 -21.99
CA ILE A 58 25.96 9.38 -22.07
C ILE A 58 25.87 9.90 -20.64
N GLU A 59 26.82 10.71 -20.22
CA GLU A 59 26.73 11.43 -18.97
C GLU A 59 25.68 12.54 -19.09
N ILE A 60 24.70 12.52 -18.19
CA ILE A 60 23.68 13.55 -18.11
C ILE A 60 24.10 14.50 -16.99
N ALA A 61 24.40 15.75 -17.34
CA ALA A 61 24.68 16.79 -16.36
C ALA A 61 23.40 17.12 -15.56
N HIS A 62 23.52 17.16 -14.25
CA HIS A 62 22.46 17.54 -13.34
C HIS A 62 22.91 18.79 -12.57
N PRO A 63 22.31 19.97 -12.82
CA PRO A 63 22.60 21.19 -12.07
C PRO A 63 22.28 20.99 -10.57
N PRO A 64 23.06 21.63 -9.66
CA PRO A 64 22.81 21.54 -8.24
C PRO A 64 21.43 22.13 -7.88
N GLY A 65 20.67 21.43 -7.04
CA GLY A 65 19.35 21.84 -6.58
C GLY A 65 18.25 21.88 -7.65
N ASP A 66 18.50 21.36 -8.89
CA ASP A 66 17.50 21.38 -9.96
C ASP A 66 16.43 20.30 -9.77
N GLU A 67 16.83 19.07 -9.49
CA GLU A 67 15.85 18.00 -9.34
C GLU A 67 16.18 17.01 -8.21
N ILE A 68 15.11 16.39 -7.67
CA ILE A 68 15.18 15.16 -6.90
C ILE A 68 14.60 14.05 -7.77
N GLN A 69 15.29 12.92 -7.86
CA GLN A 69 14.78 11.71 -8.50
C GLN A 69 14.19 10.77 -7.46
N TRP A 70 12.96 10.37 -7.70
CA TRP A 70 12.17 9.52 -6.80
C TRP A 70 11.98 8.13 -7.36
N ASP A 71 12.10 7.12 -6.50
CA ASP A 71 11.79 5.73 -6.83
C ASP A 71 11.32 4.94 -5.62
N TRP A 72 10.41 4.02 -5.85
CA TRP A 72 10.08 2.97 -4.92
C TRP A 72 10.88 1.72 -5.25
N PHE A 73 11.39 1.06 -4.22
CA PHE A 73 11.75 -0.33 -4.36
C PHE A 73 11.00 -1.20 -3.35
N GLU A 74 10.67 -2.40 -3.78
CA GLU A 74 9.89 -3.36 -3.03
C GLU A 74 10.77 -4.52 -2.59
N ARG A 75 10.59 -4.97 -1.35
CA ARG A 75 11.24 -6.16 -0.80
C ARG A 75 10.21 -7.04 -0.15
N ARG A 76 9.84 -8.11 -0.86
CA ARG A 76 8.99 -9.17 -0.32
C ARG A 76 9.75 -9.94 0.76
N ARG A 77 9.04 -10.44 1.76
CA ARG A 77 9.60 -11.18 2.89
C ARG A 77 10.64 -10.34 3.68
N ALA A 78 10.22 -9.16 4.10
CA ALA A 78 11.03 -8.35 5.01
C ALA A 78 11.26 -9.12 6.33
N PRO A 79 12.38 -8.88 7.04
CA PRO A 79 12.69 -9.58 8.29
C PRO A 79 11.62 -9.46 9.38
N TRP A 80 10.81 -8.41 9.33
CA TRP A 80 9.67 -8.17 10.24
C TRP A 80 8.33 -8.71 9.73
N GLY A 81 8.34 -9.45 8.61
CA GLY A 81 7.15 -9.98 7.94
C GLY A 81 6.59 -9.04 6.86
N GLY A 82 5.86 -9.63 5.91
CA GLY A 82 5.22 -8.90 4.82
C GLY A 82 6.19 -8.32 3.78
N THR A 83 5.79 -7.22 3.16
CA THR A 83 6.55 -6.50 2.14
C THR A 83 7.02 -5.16 2.68
N ALA A 84 8.31 -4.86 2.51
CA ALA A 84 8.85 -3.52 2.73
C ALA A 84 8.76 -2.71 1.43
N TYR A 85 8.16 -1.54 1.51
CA TYR A 85 8.17 -0.53 0.46
C TYR A 85 9.10 0.59 0.88
N VAL A 86 10.11 0.91 0.07
CA VAL A 86 11.10 1.94 0.43
C VAL A 86 11.07 3.02 -0.62
N LEU A 87 10.64 4.23 -0.25
CA LEU A 87 10.75 5.41 -1.10
C LEU A 87 12.15 5.98 -0.98
N LEU A 88 12.80 6.19 -2.10
CA LEU A 88 14.07 6.89 -2.19
C LEU A 88 13.92 8.25 -2.87
N GLY A 89 14.54 9.25 -2.29
CA GLY A 89 14.83 10.54 -2.92
C GLY A 89 16.34 10.68 -3.10
N THR A 90 16.76 10.95 -4.34
CA THR A 90 18.17 11.09 -4.69
C THR A 90 18.40 12.45 -5.33
N LEU A 91 19.39 13.20 -4.84
CA LEU A 91 19.94 14.39 -5.50
C LEU A 91 20.92 13.93 -6.57
N PRO A 92 20.62 14.04 -7.87
CA PRO A 92 21.47 13.46 -8.92
C PRO A 92 22.82 14.18 -9.07
N HIS A 93 22.89 15.47 -8.70
CA HIS A 93 24.14 16.23 -8.73
C HIS A 93 25.16 15.64 -7.74
N SER A 94 24.85 15.61 -6.46
CA SER A 94 25.75 15.09 -5.41
C SER A 94 25.74 13.56 -5.29
N SER A 95 24.67 12.91 -5.73
CA SER A 95 24.33 11.49 -5.44
C SER A 95 23.98 11.23 -3.99
N ARG A 96 23.60 12.23 -3.20
CA ARG A 96 23.01 12.03 -1.87
C ARG A 96 21.67 11.32 -2.01
N VAL A 97 21.47 10.32 -1.19
CA VAL A 97 20.24 9.55 -1.12
C VAL A 97 19.68 9.54 0.29
N ARG A 98 18.37 9.64 0.41
CA ARG A 98 17.64 9.39 1.65
C ARG A 98 16.45 8.49 1.34
N GLY A 99 16.04 7.71 2.30
CA GLY A 99 14.94 6.77 2.10
C GLY A 99 14.02 6.68 3.31
N VAL A 100 12.77 6.29 3.05
CA VAL A 100 11.75 6.03 4.07
C VAL A 100 11.08 4.70 3.77
N ILE A 101 10.95 3.88 4.81
CA ILE A 101 10.26 2.59 4.74
C ILE A 101 8.78 2.84 5.03
N SER A 102 7.91 2.31 4.17
CA SER A 102 6.47 2.44 4.27
C SER A 102 5.78 1.08 4.28
N THR A 103 4.56 1.03 4.76
CA THR A 103 3.69 -0.16 4.73
C THR A 103 2.87 -0.27 3.44
N SER A 104 2.82 0.80 2.63
CA SER A 104 2.06 0.85 1.38
C SER A 104 2.69 1.85 0.41
N MET A 105 2.35 1.73 -0.88
CA MET A 105 2.70 2.69 -1.93
C MET A 105 1.50 3.51 -2.42
N ASP A 106 0.37 3.50 -1.69
CA ASP A 106 -0.76 4.36 -2.03
C ASP A 106 -0.40 5.85 -1.92
N GLN A 107 -1.27 6.73 -2.42
CA GLN A 107 -0.96 8.16 -2.50
C GLN A 107 -0.72 8.80 -1.14
N ALA A 108 -1.45 8.38 -0.09
CA ALA A 108 -1.26 8.96 1.24
C ALA A 108 0.10 8.58 1.84
N HIS A 109 0.48 7.30 1.73
CA HIS A 109 1.80 6.84 2.17
C HIS A 109 2.94 7.43 1.32
N LEU A 110 2.71 7.64 0.02
CA LEU A 110 3.67 8.37 -0.82
C LEU A 110 3.88 9.80 -0.30
N VAL A 111 2.81 10.53 -0.01
CA VAL A 111 2.87 11.91 0.49
C VAL A 111 3.59 11.99 1.84
N GLU A 112 3.29 11.08 2.76
CA GLU A 112 3.97 10.97 4.04
C GLU A 112 5.47 10.68 3.87
N ALA A 113 5.81 9.70 3.02
CA ALA A 113 7.18 9.31 2.77
C ALA A 113 7.98 10.42 2.04
N LEU A 114 7.35 11.16 1.11
CA LEU A 114 7.98 12.31 0.44
C LEU A 114 8.40 13.37 1.46
N ASP A 115 7.51 13.82 2.35
CA ASP A 115 7.85 14.80 3.39
C ASP A 115 8.98 14.31 4.29
N ALA A 116 8.90 13.06 4.72
CA ALA A 116 9.91 12.47 5.59
C ALA A 116 11.30 12.35 4.92
N VAL A 117 11.37 12.07 3.61
CA VAL A 117 12.62 12.07 2.84
C VAL A 117 13.14 13.49 2.65
N LEU A 118 12.28 14.45 2.31
CA LEU A 118 12.66 15.84 2.12
C LEU A 118 13.28 16.45 3.39
N ARG A 119 12.69 16.17 4.56
CA ARG A 119 13.27 16.61 5.83
C ARG A 119 14.64 16.00 6.10
N ARG A 120 14.86 14.73 5.70
CA ARG A 120 16.17 14.08 5.77
C ARG A 120 17.19 14.61 4.76
N LEU A 121 16.72 15.12 3.62
CA LEU A 121 17.57 15.81 2.64
C LEU A 121 17.93 17.24 3.08
N GLY A 122 17.13 17.83 3.98
CA GLY A 122 17.29 19.21 4.45
C GLY A 122 16.60 20.25 3.58
N GLY A 123 15.79 19.85 2.59
CA GLY A 123 15.12 20.75 1.67
C GLY A 123 14.54 20.03 0.48
N THR A 124 14.03 20.79 -0.50
CA THR A 124 13.57 20.27 -1.78
C THR A 124 14.28 20.93 -2.96
N ALA A 125 14.40 20.22 -4.08
CA ALA A 125 14.85 20.79 -5.35
C ALA A 125 13.67 21.43 -6.10
N ARG A 126 13.97 22.18 -7.17
CA ARG A 126 12.96 22.86 -8.00
C ARG A 126 12.00 21.90 -8.68
N ALA A 127 12.46 20.70 -8.99
CA ALA A 127 11.66 19.70 -9.68
C ALA A 127 11.78 18.32 -9.01
N TRP A 128 10.69 17.53 -9.12
CA TRP A 128 10.67 16.13 -8.76
C TRP A 128 10.53 15.28 -10.02
N ARG A 129 11.51 14.44 -10.26
CA ARG A 129 11.47 13.46 -11.35
C ARG A 129 10.99 12.12 -10.81
N THR A 130 9.91 11.63 -11.37
CA THR A 130 9.31 10.34 -10.98
C THR A 130 8.99 9.51 -12.21
N ASP A 131 8.91 8.19 -12.04
CA ASP A 131 8.24 7.35 -13.02
C ASP A 131 6.77 7.75 -13.13
N ARG A 132 6.09 7.17 -14.10
CA ARG A 132 4.65 7.38 -14.28
C ARG A 132 3.85 6.62 -13.22
N LEU A 133 4.13 6.90 -11.94
CA LEU A 133 3.38 6.35 -10.82
C LEU A 133 1.91 6.77 -10.95
N ALA A 134 0.99 5.81 -10.94
CA ALA A 134 -0.44 6.10 -11.03
C ALA A 134 -0.96 6.99 -9.88
N THR A 135 -0.23 7.05 -8.76
CA THR A 135 -0.50 7.94 -7.64
C THR A 135 -0.11 9.40 -7.88
N VAL A 136 0.72 9.68 -8.91
CA VAL A 136 1.23 11.00 -9.26
C VAL A 136 0.76 11.42 -10.65
N ILE A 137 0.78 10.53 -11.62
CA ILE A 137 0.52 10.79 -13.04
C ILE A 137 -0.73 10.03 -13.47
N VAL A 138 -1.58 10.66 -14.25
CA VAL A 138 -2.76 10.01 -14.85
C VAL A 138 -2.30 8.88 -15.79
N PRO A 139 -2.77 7.64 -15.62
CA PRO A 139 -2.38 6.54 -16.48
C PRO A 139 -2.63 6.84 -17.96
N GLY A 140 -1.62 6.60 -18.79
CA GLY A 140 -1.70 6.87 -20.24
C GLY A 140 -1.44 8.33 -20.66
N SER A 141 -1.32 9.27 -19.71
CA SER A 141 -1.09 10.70 -19.94
C SER A 141 0.25 11.14 -19.33
N ALA A 142 0.63 12.40 -19.58
CA ALA A 142 1.70 13.11 -18.87
C ALA A 142 1.14 14.06 -17.78
N ASP A 143 -0.18 14.09 -17.61
CA ASP A 143 -0.85 14.98 -16.67
C ASP A 143 -0.69 14.52 -15.23
N ILE A 144 -0.59 15.49 -14.32
CA ILE A 144 -0.52 15.21 -12.89
C ILE A 144 -1.94 14.86 -12.38
N GLN A 145 -2.05 13.85 -11.54
CA GLN A 145 -3.28 13.53 -10.83
C GLN A 145 -3.82 14.78 -10.10
N ALA A 146 -5.11 15.08 -10.27
CA ALA A 146 -5.75 16.21 -9.61
C ALA A 146 -5.61 16.16 -8.08
N SER A 147 -5.58 14.95 -7.50
CA SER A 147 -5.34 14.71 -6.07
C SER A 147 -3.89 14.98 -5.64
N PHE A 148 -2.91 14.92 -6.56
CA PHE A 148 -1.50 15.16 -6.26
C PHE A 148 -1.03 16.59 -6.57
N ALA A 149 -1.73 17.31 -7.44
CA ALA A 149 -1.37 18.69 -7.79
C ALA A 149 -1.24 19.63 -6.57
N PRO A 150 -2.12 19.56 -5.55
CA PRO A 150 -1.97 20.36 -4.33
C PRO A 150 -0.71 20.03 -3.54
N VAL A 151 -0.23 18.77 -3.57
CA VAL A 151 1.03 18.35 -2.93
C VAL A 151 2.21 19.06 -3.58
N ALA A 152 2.30 19.00 -4.91
CA ALA A 152 3.35 19.69 -5.67
C ALA A 152 3.35 21.21 -5.42
N LYS A 153 2.16 21.83 -5.39
CA LYS A 153 1.99 23.25 -5.07
C LYS A 153 2.47 23.58 -3.65
N HIS A 154 2.14 22.74 -2.67
CA HIS A 154 2.52 22.93 -1.27
C HIS A 154 4.05 22.97 -1.09
N TYR A 155 4.79 22.10 -1.77
CA TYR A 155 6.25 22.08 -1.73
C TYR A 155 6.92 23.00 -2.76
N GLY A 156 6.15 23.72 -3.58
CA GLY A 156 6.66 24.66 -4.57
C GLY A 156 7.48 24.01 -5.70
N VAL A 157 7.12 22.79 -6.10
CA VAL A 157 7.92 21.99 -7.04
C VAL A 157 7.21 21.72 -8.35
N VAL A 158 7.98 21.51 -9.41
CA VAL A 158 7.49 21.06 -10.71
C VAL A 158 7.66 19.54 -10.80
N ILE A 159 6.59 18.83 -11.18
CA ILE A 159 6.66 17.40 -11.44
C ILE A 159 7.15 17.17 -12.87
N ARG A 160 8.23 16.38 -13.01
CA ARG A 160 8.82 15.97 -14.29
C ARG A 160 8.69 14.46 -14.48
N PRO A 161 7.61 13.95 -15.11
CA PRO A 161 7.49 12.52 -15.37
C PRO A 161 8.58 12.06 -16.35
N CYS A 162 9.08 10.85 -16.14
CA CYS A 162 10.02 10.24 -17.07
C CYS A 162 9.35 10.02 -18.44
N PRO A 163 9.99 10.38 -19.57
CA PRO A 163 9.48 10.07 -20.88
C PRO A 163 9.34 8.55 -21.08
N PRO A 164 8.34 8.08 -21.86
CA PRO A 164 8.17 6.66 -22.13
C PRO A 164 9.45 6.06 -22.72
N ARG A 165 9.82 4.86 -22.26
CA ARG A 165 10.99 4.09 -22.73
C ARG A 165 12.36 4.80 -22.61
N ARG A 166 12.46 5.87 -21.84
CA ARG A 166 13.74 6.57 -21.55
C ARG A 166 14.09 6.52 -20.07
N GLY A 167 14.16 5.33 -19.50
CA GLY A 167 14.56 5.09 -18.09
C GLY A 167 15.94 5.65 -17.73
N ASN A 168 16.84 5.83 -18.74
CA ASN A 168 18.18 6.38 -18.53
C ASN A 168 18.17 7.79 -17.90
N ARG A 169 17.07 8.56 -18.02
CA ARG A 169 16.92 9.86 -17.35
C ARG A 169 16.73 9.76 -15.83
N LYS A 170 16.54 8.56 -15.29
CA LYS A 170 16.36 8.27 -13.86
C LYS A 170 17.54 7.46 -13.29
N GLY A 171 18.66 7.47 -14.01
CA GLY A 171 19.83 6.63 -13.70
C GLY A 171 20.41 6.85 -12.30
N ALA A 172 20.28 8.05 -11.71
CA ALA A 172 20.83 8.35 -10.39
C ALA A 172 20.08 7.59 -9.29
N VAL A 173 18.74 7.61 -9.28
CA VAL A 173 17.96 6.88 -8.26
C VAL A 173 17.99 5.37 -8.50
N GLU A 174 18.04 4.90 -9.76
CA GLU A 174 18.23 3.47 -10.05
C GLU A 174 19.60 2.97 -9.54
N ALA A 175 20.65 3.78 -9.67
CA ALA A 175 21.95 3.48 -9.08
C ALA A 175 21.90 3.48 -7.56
N ALA A 176 21.14 4.42 -6.95
CA ALA A 176 20.92 4.46 -5.51
C ALA A 176 20.15 3.22 -5.00
N VAL A 177 19.10 2.79 -5.71
CA VAL A 177 18.39 1.53 -5.40
C VAL A 177 19.36 0.35 -5.41
N ARG A 178 20.15 0.18 -6.48
CA ARG A 178 21.15 -0.90 -6.55
C ARG A 178 22.17 -0.83 -5.42
N TYR A 179 22.64 0.37 -5.10
CA TYR A 179 23.61 0.60 -4.03
C TYR A 179 23.04 0.22 -2.67
N LEU A 180 21.86 0.70 -2.32
CA LEU A 180 21.21 0.39 -1.05
C LEU A 180 20.83 -1.09 -0.94
N CYS A 181 20.32 -1.69 -2.02
CA CYS A 181 20.02 -3.12 -2.03
C CYS A 181 21.28 -3.98 -1.87
N GLY A 182 22.39 -3.62 -2.52
CA GLY A 182 23.62 -4.40 -2.48
C GLY A 182 24.44 -4.22 -1.20
N ARG A 183 24.37 -3.05 -0.55
CA ARG A 183 25.19 -2.75 0.64
C ARG A 183 24.41 -2.70 1.93
N TRP A 184 23.27 -2.04 1.97
CA TRP A 184 22.50 -1.87 3.21
C TRP A 184 21.51 -3.02 3.42
N TRP A 185 20.62 -3.27 2.46
CA TRP A 185 19.54 -4.25 2.65
C TRP A 185 20.05 -5.67 2.92
N ARG A 186 21.11 -6.08 2.23
CA ARG A 186 21.68 -7.42 2.36
C ARG A 186 22.39 -7.67 3.68
N THR A 187 22.84 -6.61 4.35
CA THR A 187 23.66 -6.71 5.56
C THR A 187 22.95 -6.22 6.82
N MET A 188 21.77 -5.60 6.69
CA MET A 188 21.03 -5.14 7.84
C MET A 188 20.47 -6.32 8.65
N SER A 189 20.52 -6.20 9.98
CA SER A 189 20.04 -7.20 10.94
C SER A 189 18.77 -6.78 11.68
N ALA A 190 18.08 -5.74 11.20
CA ALA A 190 16.88 -5.20 11.83
C ALA A 190 15.74 -6.24 11.81
N ARG A 191 15.01 -6.35 12.92
CA ARG A 191 13.87 -7.25 13.08
C ARG A 191 12.53 -6.53 13.05
N THR A 192 12.53 -5.20 13.14
CA THR A 192 11.36 -4.34 13.06
C THR A 192 11.55 -3.28 11.97
N MET A 193 10.45 -2.75 11.45
CA MET A 193 10.48 -1.66 10.47
C MET A 193 11.13 -0.40 11.05
N ALA A 194 10.90 -0.10 12.33
CA ALA A 194 11.52 1.03 13.01
C ALA A 194 13.04 0.90 13.12
N GLU A 195 13.53 -0.28 13.52
CA GLU A 195 14.98 -0.57 13.55
C GLU A 195 15.60 -0.46 12.15
N ALA A 196 14.90 -0.98 11.13
CA ALA A 196 15.34 -0.89 9.74
C ALA A 196 15.42 0.56 9.27
N GLN A 197 14.46 1.43 9.65
CA GLN A 197 14.51 2.86 9.34
C GLN A 197 15.71 3.53 9.99
N VAL A 198 15.95 3.30 11.27
CA VAL A 198 17.15 3.83 11.98
C VAL A 198 18.43 3.35 11.32
N SER A 199 18.50 2.07 10.93
CA SER A 199 19.63 1.50 10.20
C SER A 199 19.83 2.16 8.83
N LEU A 200 18.77 2.42 8.08
CA LEU A 200 18.79 3.10 6.78
C LEU A 200 19.31 4.54 6.93
N ASP A 201 18.77 5.27 7.89
CA ASP A 201 19.17 6.66 8.15
C ASP A 201 20.66 6.74 8.51
N ARG A 202 21.13 5.86 9.41
CA ARG A 202 22.55 5.77 9.77
C ARG A 202 23.40 5.43 8.56
N PHE A 203 23.02 4.41 7.78
CA PHE A 203 23.77 4.00 6.59
C PHE A 203 23.87 5.15 5.57
N CYS A 204 22.80 5.86 5.30
CA CYS A 204 22.80 7.00 4.39
C CYS A 204 23.74 8.12 4.87
N ALA A 205 23.69 8.45 6.16
CA ALA A 205 24.52 9.52 6.74
C ALA A 205 25.99 9.17 6.86
N THR A 206 26.34 7.95 7.31
CA THR A 206 27.73 7.57 7.61
C THR A 206 28.44 6.94 6.42
N VAL A 207 27.78 6.05 5.68
CA VAL A 207 28.37 5.32 4.55
C VAL A 207 28.00 5.98 3.23
N GLY A 208 26.75 6.39 3.08
CA GLY A 208 26.24 7.04 1.87
C GLY A 208 26.91 8.38 1.58
N ASP A 209 26.95 9.26 2.56
CA ASP A 209 27.49 10.61 2.44
C ASP A 209 29.02 10.63 2.45
N ALA A 210 29.68 9.65 3.05
CA ALA A 210 31.14 9.52 3.03
C ALA A 210 31.74 9.04 1.70
N ARG A 211 30.90 8.60 0.75
CA ARG A 211 31.40 8.16 -0.57
C ARG A 211 32.13 9.27 -1.29
N PRO A 212 33.28 8.98 -1.93
CA PRO A 212 33.97 9.95 -2.76
C PRO A 212 33.16 10.29 -4.02
N ARG A 213 33.13 11.55 -4.37
CA ARG A 213 32.54 12.12 -5.60
C ARG A 213 33.51 13.15 -6.17
N GLY A 214 34.37 12.73 -7.10
CA GLY A 214 35.51 13.54 -7.51
C GLY A 214 36.48 13.77 -6.35
N SER A 215 36.84 15.03 -6.08
CA SER A 215 37.75 15.42 -5.00
C SER A 215 37.09 15.61 -3.63
N VAL A 216 35.75 15.50 -3.55
CA VAL A 216 34.97 15.73 -2.33
C VAL A 216 34.12 14.51 -1.99
N THR A 217 33.42 14.55 -0.85
CA THR A 217 32.42 13.52 -0.51
C THR A 217 31.03 13.89 -1.05
N VAL A 218 30.17 12.87 -1.19
CA VAL A 218 28.74 13.06 -1.49
C VAL A 218 28.09 14.03 -0.51
N GLY A 219 28.43 13.89 0.79
CA GLY A 219 27.91 14.75 1.85
C GLY A 219 28.29 16.21 1.62
N ALA A 220 29.58 16.50 1.47
CA ALA A 220 30.07 17.87 1.27
C ALA A 220 29.47 18.51 0.00
N LEU A 221 29.36 17.74 -1.08
CA LEU A 221 28.76 18.23 -2.32
C LEU A 221 27.27 18.54 -2.16
N ALA A 222 26.54 17.69 -1.45
CA ALA A 222 25.11 17.87 -1.21
C ALA A 222 24.80 19.03 -0.24
N ASP A 223 25.66 19.26 0.76
CA ASP A 223 25.50 20.37 1.69
C ASP A 223 25.68 21.74 1.00
N ALA A 224 26.37 21.76 -0.15
CA ALA A 224 26.52 22.93 -1.00
C ALA A 224 25.38 23.08 -2.03
N GLU A 225 24.47 22.11 -2.16
CA GLU A 225 23.36 22.24 -3.12
C GLU A 225 22.32 23.26 -2.64
N PRO A 226 21.86 24.20 -3.51
CA PRO A 226 20.89 25.22 -3.15
C PRO A 226 19.46 24.64 -3.11
N LEU A 227 19.14 23.90 -2.05
CA LEU A 227 17.81 23.36 -1.84
C LEU A 227 16.84 24.45 -1.35
N LEU A 228 15.59 24.37 -1.77
CA LEU A 228 14.51 25.23 -1.30
C LEU A 228 14.07 24.80 0.11
N ALA A 229 13.75 25.77 0.95
CA ALA A 229 13.23 25.52 2.30
C ALA A 229 11.88 24.78 2.24
N LEU A 230 11.68 23.88 3.17
CA LEU A 230 10.41 23.14 3.30
C LEU A 230 9.38 23.98 4.06
N PRO A 231 8.08 23.81 3.73
CA PRO A 231 7.01 24.29 4.58
C PRO A 231 7.18 23.76 6.02
N PRO A 232 6.86 24.58 7.06
CA PRO A 232 6.99 24.15 8.44
C PRO A 232 6.06 22.96 8.78
N VAL A 233 4.91 22.90 8.11
CA VAL A 233 3.91 21.83 8.28
C VAL A 233 3.92 20.94 7.03
N ALA A 234 3.97 19.64 7.25
CA ALA A 234 3.84 18.65 6.17
C ALA A 234 2.47 18.72 5.49
N TYR A 235 2.42 18.44 4.20
CA TYR A 235 1.14 18.27 3.53
C TYR A 235 0.38 17.09 4.15
N PRO A 236 -0.95 17.21 4.45
CA PRO A 236 -1.69 16.16 5.14
C PRO A 236 -1.83 14.90 4.28
N ALA A 237 -1.19 13.83 4.71
CA ALA A 237 -1.30 12.51 4.08
C ALA A 237 -2.64 11.88 4.46
N THR A 238 -3.63 11.94 3.57
CA THR A 238 -5.00 11.48 3.83
C THR A 238 -5.37 10.32 2.91
N LEU A 239 -5.69 9.18 3.51
CA LEU A 239 -6.34 8.07 2.83
C LEU A 239 -7.78 8.45 2.51
N THR A 240 -8.19 8.16 1.28
CA THR A 240 -9.56 8.39 0.82
C THR A 240 -10.07 7.11 0.15
N ALA A 241 -11.23 6.62 0.58
CA ALA A 241 -11.84 5.41 0.02
C ALA A 241 -13.35 5.62 -0.14
N SER A 242 -13.92 5.22 -1.28
CA SER A 242 -15.36 5.15 -1.46
C SER A 242 -15.86 3.80 -0.96
N VAL A 243 -16.85 3.80 -0.06
CA VAL A 243 -17.38 2.60 0.58
C VAL A 243 -18.90 2.63 0.58
N PRO A 244 -19.58 1.49 0.32
CA PRO A 244 -21.04 1.41 0.41
C PRO A 244 -21.48 1.35 1.88
N VAL A 245 -22.65 1.92 2.17
CA VAL A 245 -23.31 1.76 3.45
C VAL A 245 -24.12 0.47 3.44
N ALA A 246 -23.81 -0.44 4.36
CA ALA A 246 -24.47 -1.72 4.51
C ALA A 246 -25.88 -1.58 5.12
N ALA A 247 -26.69 -2.66 5.04
CA ALA A 247 -28.06 -2.69 5.54
C ALA A 247 -28.18 -2.46 7.07
N ASP A 248 -27.11 -2.71 7.82
CA ASP A 248 -27.03 -2.44 9.27
C ASP A 248 -26.58 -1.00 9.59
N ALA A 249 -26.65 -0.09 8.59
CA ALA A 249 -26.22 1.29 8.68
C ALA A 249 -24.76 1.42 9.13
N THR A 250 -23.86 0.64 8.52
CA THR A 250 -22.41 0.71 8.75
C THR A 250 -21.60 0.78 7.47
N VAL A 251 -20.41 1.32 7.55
CA VAL A 251 -19.38 1.25 6.51
C VAL A 251 -18.18 0.48 7.03
N ALA A 252 -17.53 -0.30 6.16
CA ALA A 252 -16.33 -1.07 6.50
C ALA A 252 -15.06 -0.29 6.09
N PHE A 253 -14.10 -0.19 7.03
CA PHE A 253 -12.80 0.42 6.74
C PHE A 253 -11.73 -0.19 7.65
N ARG A 254 -10.61 -0.65 7.09
CA ARG A 254 -9.45 -1.21 7.81
C ARG A 254 -9.80 -2.28 8.86
N GLY A 255 -10.70 -3.20 8.52
CA GLY A 255 -11.07 -4.31 9.40
C GLY A 255 -12.09 -3.98 10.50
N ALA A 256 -12.51 -2.72 10.62
CA ALA A 256 -13.60 -2.30 11.52
C ALA A 256 -14.83 -1.83 10.74
N ARG A 257 -15.99 -1.80 11.41
CA ARG A 257 -17.24 -1.22 10.89
C ARG A 257 -17.63 0.01 11.69
N TYR A 258 -18.12 1.03 11.02
CA TYR A 258 -18.45 2.34 11.60
C TYR A 258 -19.86 2.72 11.27
N SER A 259 -20.65 3.11 12.26
CA SER A 259 -22.07 3.44 12.07
C SER A 259 -22.26 4.77 11.37
N VAL A 260 -23.36 4.83 10.61
CA VAL A 260 -23.87 6.05 9.97
C VAL A 260 -25.37 6.20 10.23
N PRO A 261 -25.98 7.36 9.97
CA PRO A 261 -27.43 7.49 9.99
C PRO A 261 -28.11 6.50 9.05
N PRO A 262 -29.22 5.84 9.48
CA PRO A 262 -29.89 4.78 8.70
C PRO A 262 -30.47 5.28 7.36
N GLY A 263 -30.77 6.57 7.24
CA GLY A 263 -31.21 7.18 5.97
C GLY A 263 -30.18 7.12 4.84
N LEU A 264 -28.96 6.68 5.13
CA LEU A 264 -27.87 6.53 4.15
C LEU A 264 -27.64 5.08 3.71
N ILE A 265 -28.44 4.12 4.16
CA ILE A 265 -28.33 2.72 3.74
C ILE A 265 -28.38 2.62 2.21
N GLY A 266 -27.42 1.90 1.63
CA GLY A 266 -27.28 1.74 0.18
C GLY A 266 -26.55 2.89 -0.53
N ALA A 267 -26.30 4.02 0.15
CA ALA A 267 -25.49 5.10 -0.41
C ALA A 267 -23.99 4.75 -0.40
N ALA A 268 -23.21 5.42 -1.27
CA ALA A 268 -21.75 5.39 -1.20
C ALA A 268 -21.27 6.60 -0.42
N LEU A 269 -20.42 6.38 0.58
CA LEU A 269 -19.76 7.43 1.34
C LEU A 269 -18.25 7.43 1.07
N THR A 270 -17.62 8.58 1.25
CA THR A 270 -16.18 8.72 1.23
C THR A 270 -15.64 8.66 2.65
N VAL A 271 -14.82 7.66 2.95
CA VAL A 271 -14.02 7.62 4.18
C VAL A 271 -12.77 8.44 3.96
N ARG A 272 -12.44 9.33 4.88
CA ARG A 272 -11.17 10.08 4.95
C ARG A 272 -10.46 9.74 6.24
N HIS A 273 -9.19 9.40 6.15
CA HIS A 273 -8.34 9.12 7.32
C HIS A 273 -6.96 9.72 7.12
N ARG A 274 -6.59 10.68 7.97
CA ARG A 274 -5.22 11.20 8.01
C ARG A 274 -4.31 10.12 8.60
N LEU A 275 -3.21 9.79 7.92
CA LEU A 275 -2.23 8.83 8.43
C LEU A 275 -1.69 9.27 9.78
N GLY A 276 -1.59 8.33 10.72
CA GLY A 276 -1.21 8.62 12.10
C GLY A 276 -2.29 9.33 12.94
N GLY A 277 -3.40 9.77 12.35
CA GLY A 277 -4.51 10.38 13.06
C GLY A 277 -5.37 9.35 13.81
N PRO A 278 -6.00 9.76 14.93
CA PRO A 278 -6.82 8.86 15.74
C PRO A 278 -8.26 8.69 15.22
N THR A 279 -8.67 9.40 14.19
CA THR A 279 -10.06 9.46 13.72
C THR A 279 -10.20 9.19 12.23
N ILE A 280 -11.39 8.78 11.84
CA ILE A 280 -11.87 8.77 10.45
C ILE A 280 -13.06 9.70 10.30
N GLU A 281 -13.19 10.29 9.14
CA GLU A 281 -14.34 11.11 8.73
C GLU A 281 -15.12 10.36 7.67
N LEU A 282 -16.43 10.35 7.78
CA LEU A 282 -17.36 9.83 6.78
C LEU A 282 -18.04 11.00 6.10
N VAL A 283 -17.90 11.10 4.78
CA VAL A 283 -18.33 12.26 3.99
C VAL A 283 -19.29 11.80 2.91
N ALA A 284 -20.41 12.48 2.77
CA ALA A 284 -21.37 12.24 1.72
C ALA A 284 -20.83 12.70 0.34
N PRO A 285 -21.42 12.23 -0.79
CA PRO A 285 -21.05 12.70 -2.14
C PRO A 285 -21.20 14.23 -2.31
N SER A 286 -22.08 14.87 -1.55
CA SER A 286 -22.25 16.32 -1.52
C SER A 286 -21.07 17.06 -0.86
N GLY A 287 -20.12 16.35 -0.23
CA GLY A 287 -19.06 16.93 0.57
C GLY A 287 -19.43 17.16 2.05
N ALA A 288 -20.69 16.90 2.43
CA ALA A 288 -21.12 17.08 3.83
C ALA A 288 -20.49 16.02 4.75
N LEU A 289 -20.00 16.44 5.91
CA LEU A 289 -19.51 15.54 6.94
C LEU A 289 -20.71 14.83 7.59
N VAL A 290 -20.72 13.48 7.49
CA VAL A 290 -21.78 12.61 8.01
C VAL A 290 -21.51 12.19 9.43
N ALA A 291 -20.27 11.76 9.71
CA ALA A 291 -19.85 11.30 11.04
C ALA A 291 -18.33 11.34 11.18
N VAL A 292 -17.88 11.45 12.44
CA VAL A 292 -16.47 11.27 12.83
C VAL A 292 -16.43 10.13 13.84
N HIS A 293 -15.54 9.16 13.59
CA HIS A 293 -15.33 8.03 14.49
C HIS A 293 -13.87 7.94 14.92
N ARG A 294 -13.63 7.41 16.10
CA ARG A 294 -12.29 6.98 16.49
C ARG A 294 -11.87 5.78 15.67
N LEU A 295 -10.67 5.80 15.11
CA LEU A 295 -10.12 4.67 14.37
C LEU A 295 -10.00 3.45 15.30
N ALA A 296 -10.48 2.30 14.84
CA ALA A 296 -10.37 1.02 15.52
C ALA A 296 -9.65 -0.01 14.66
N SER A 297 -8.96 -0.95 15.29
CA SER A 297 -8.26 -2.05 14.61
C SER A 297 -9.19 -3.19 14.18
N GLY A 298 -10.44 -3.18 14.64
CA GLY A 298 -11.46 -4.19 14.31
C GLY A 298 -12.76 -3.95 15.08
N GLY A 299 -13.76 -4.81 14.84
CA GLY A 299 -15.04 -4.75 15.51
C GLY A 299 -16.00 -3.71 14.95
N LEU A 300 -16.99 -3.31 15.78
CA LEU A 300 -18.03 -2.37 15.43
C LEU A 300 -17.95 -1.12 16.32
N VAL A 301 -17.71 0.01 15.70
CA VAL A 301 -17.76 1.33 16.35
C VAL A 301 -19.09 1.98 16.01
N ARG A 302 -19.94 2.21 17.00
CA ARG A 302 -21.29 2.73 16.81
C ARG A 302 -21.53 3.94 17.70
N LEU A 303 -22.00 5.02 17.11
CA LEU A 303 -22.44 6.21 17.84
C LEU A 303 -23.83 5.95 18.43
N PRO A 304 -24.10 6.39 19.68
CA PRO A 304 -25.39 6.16 20.33
C PRO A 304 -26.59 6.71 19.53
N GLU A 305 -26.45 7.89 18.95
CA GLU A 305 -27.47 8.52 18.11
C GLU A 305 -27.79 7.72 16.85
N HIS A 306 -26.79 7.12 16.19
CA HIS A 306 -27.01 6.24 15.02
C HIS A 306 -27.71 4.96 15.43
N ARG A 307 -27.39 4.41 16.60
CA ARG A 307 -28.08 3.24 17.14
C ARG A 307 -29.53 3.53 17.41
N ALA A 308 -29.82 4.61 18.13
CA ALA A 308 -31.20 5.00 18.45
C ALA A 308 -32.04 5.32 17.18
N ALA A 309 -31.42 5.94 16.18
CA ALA A 309 -32.06 6.20 14.90
C ALA A 309 -32.37 4.91 14.13
N LEU A 310 -31.44 3.96 14.12
CA LEU A 310 -31.65 2.67 13.47
C LEU A 310 -32.73 1.85 14.16
N GLU A 311 -32.75 1.80 15.50
CA GLU A 311 -33.76 1.14 16.28
C GLU A 311 -35.17 1.71 15.98
N ARG A 312 -35.30 3.04 15.93
CA ARG A 312 -36.57 3.70 15.55
C ARG A 312 -37.00 3.35 14.12
N ALA A 313 -36.05 3.34 13.17
CA ALA A 313 -36.35 2.99 11.78
C ALA A 313 -36.83 1.55 11.63
N VAL A 314 -36.19 0.61 12.36
CA VAL A 314 -36.56 -0.81 12.37
C VAL A 314 -37.93 -1.02 13.04
N LEU A 315 -38.13 -0.42 14.23
CA LEU A 315 -39.40 -0.52 14.94
C LEU A 315 -40.54 0.11 14.14
N GLY A 316 -40.30 1.28 13.54
CA GLY A 316 -41.29 1.94 12.65
C GLY A 316 -41.71 1.09 11.45
N ALA A 317 -40.80 0.24 10.93
CA ALA A 317 -41.14 -0.68 9.86
C ALA A 317 -42.06 -1.84 10.30
N PHE A 318 -42.08 -2.15 11.61
CA PHE A 318 -42.94 -3.20 12.19
C PHE A 318 -44.27 -2.67 12.71
N THR A 319 -44.48 -1.35 12.82
CA THR A 319 -45.71 -0.72 13.33
C THR A 319 -46.70 -0.36 12.24
N THR A 320 -46.60 -0.91 11.04
CA THR A 320 -47.64 -0.77 10.01
C THR A 320 -48.89 -1.53 10.47
N GLU A 321 -50.05 -0.83 10.54
CA GLU A 321 -51.34 -1.37 10.98
C GLU A 321 -51.85 -2.55 10.14
N ARG A 322 -51.21 -2.84 9.01
CA ARG A 322 -51.51 -4.00 8.15
C ARG A 322 -50.40 -5.04 8.27
N PRO A 323 -50.67 -6.21 8.87
CA PRO A 323 -49.73 -7.32 8.84
C PRO A 323 -49.38 -7.69 7.39
N CYS A 324 -48.12 -8.03 7.14
CA CYS A 324 -47.68 -8.48 5.82
C CYS A 324 -48.41 -9.78 5.47
N GLU A 325 -49.36 -9.70 4.51
CA GLU A 325 -50.14 -10.85 4.03
C GLU A 325 -49.29 -12.02 3.53
N ARG A 326 -48.04 -11.75 3.10
CA ARG A 326 -47.06 -12.76 2.68
C ARG A 326 -46.67 -13.75 3.79
N LYS A 327 -46.88 -13.40 5.06
CA LYS A 327 -46.57 -14.25 6.22
C LYS A 327 -47.84 -14.85 6.87
N GLY A 328 -49.00 -14.56 6.32
CA GLY A 328 -50.24 -15.15 6.78
C GLY A 328 -50.31 -16.65 6.40
N ASN A 329 -50.93 -17.45 7.27
CA ASN A 329 -51.27 -18.82 6.92
C ASN A 329 -52.47 -18.78 5.97
N HIS A 330 -52.28 -19.16 4.70
CA HIS A 330 -53.30 -19.22 3.68
C HIS A 330 -53.52 -20.68 3.23
N PRO A 331 -54.23 -21.49 4.00
CA PRO A 331 -54.53 -22.86 3.60
C PRO A 331 -55.36 -22.87 2.27
N PRO A 332 -55.23 -23.96 1.50
CA PRO A 332 -55.98 -24.07 0.25
C PRO A 332 -57.47 -23.78 0.41
N GLY A 333 -57.94 -22.81 -0.32
CA GLY A 333 -59.37 -22.43 -0.34
C GLY A 333 -60.22 -23.48 -1.02
N PRO A 334 -61.57 -23.31 -0.99
CA PRO A 334 -62.52 -24.28 -1.60
C PRO A 334 -62.19 -24.60 -3.06
N ALA A 335 -61.88 -23.58 -3.86
CA ALA A 335 -61.53 -23.76 -5.28
C ALA A 335 -60.25 -24.57 -5.49
N ALA A 336 -59.18 -24.31 -4.67
CA ALA A 336 -57.93 -25.06 -4.73
C ALA A 336 -58.13 -26.52 -4.29
N ARG A 337 -58.98 -26.76 -3.29
CA ARG A 337 -59.35 -28.12 -2.83
C ARG A 337 -60.14 -28.86 -3.89
N ALA A 338 -61.10 -28.22 -4.54
CA ALA A 338 -61.88 -28.81 -5.65
C ALA A 338 -60.98 -29.16 -6.84
N ALA A 339 -60.03 -28.25 -7.19
CA ALA A 339 -59.08 -28.53 -8.25
C ALA A 339 -58.13 -29.69 -7.90
N ALA A 340 -57.71 -29.80 -6.64
CA ALA A 340 -56.87 -30.91 -6.17
C ALA A 340 -57.64 -32.24 -6.19
N ALA A 341 -58.92 -32.23 -5.87
CA ALA A 341 -59.79 -33.44 -5.99
C ALA A 341 -59.92 -33.86 -7.46
N ALA A 342 -60.24 -32.92 -8.34
CA ALA A 342 -60.35 -33.19 -9.77
C ALA A 342 -59.05 -33.73 -10.39
N LEU A 343 -57.88 -33.23 -9.92
CA LEU A 343 -56.58 -33.73 -10.34
C LEU A 343 -56.33 -35.18 -9.87
N ARG A 344 -56.78 -35.57 -8.67
CA ARG A 344 -56.60 -36.93 -8.19
C ARG A 344 -57.46 -37.92 -8.94
N ASP A 345 -58.62 -37.48 -9.41
CA ASP A 345 -59.54 -38.32 -10.19
C ASP A 345 -59.17 -38.39 -11.68
N ASP A 346 -58.19 -37.59 -12.14
CA ASP A 346 -57.65 -37.63 -13.51
C ASP A 346 -56.77 -38.87 -13.69
N PRO A 347 -57.11 -39.75 -14.63
CA PRO A 347 -56.34 -40.97 -14.88
C PRO A 347 -54.85 -40.71 -15.30
N ARG A 348 -54.57 -39.48 -15.69
CA ARG A 348 -53.20 -39.04 -16.05
C ARG A 348 -52.40 -38.53 -14.85
N TYR A 349 -53.02 -38.38 -13.68
CA TYR A 349 -52.36 -37.87 -12.45
C TYR A 349 -51.09 -38.59 -12.06
N PRO A 350 -50.99 -39.93 -12.11
CA PRO A 350 -49.79 -40.67 -11.81
C PRO A 350 -48.60 -40.34 -12.75
N ASP A 351 -48.92 -40.04 -14.03
CA ASP A 351 -47.91 -39.67 -15.02
C ASP A 351 -47.44 -38.22 -14.85
N LEU A 352 -48.39 -37.33 -14.48
CA LEU A 352 -48.08 -35.95 -14.16
C LEU A 352 -47.15 -35.86 -12.93
N VAL A 353 -47.43 -36.61 -11.88
CA VAL A 353 -46.57 -36.67 -10.67
C VAL A 353 -45.17 -37.22 -10.98
N ARG A 354 -45.06 -38.24 -11.79
CA ARG A 354 -43.78 -38.78 -12.25
C ARG A 354 -42.98 -37.76 -13.06
N ARG A 355 -43.60 -36.99 -13.94
CA ARG A 355 -42.97 -35.95 -14.76
C ARG A 355 -42.46 -34.78 -13.90
N VAL A 356 -43.20 -34.34 -12.89
CA VAL A 356 -42.78 -33.26 -11.97
C VAL A 356 -41.67 -33.77 -11.07
N GLY A 357 -41.71 -34.99 -10.58
CA GLY A 357 -40.63 -35.61 -9.79
C GLY A 357 -39.31 -35.81 -10.56
N ALA A 358 -39.39 -36.02 -11.88
CA ALA A 358 -38.20 -36.13 -12.73
C ALA A 358 -37.50 -34.78 -13.00
N ILE A 359 -38.25 -33.65 -12.85
CA ILE A 359 -37.70 -32.29 -13.06
C ILE A 359 -37.01 -31.74 -11.78
N SER A 360 -37.27 -32.33 -10.59
CA SER A 360 -36.65 -31.93 -9.33
C SER A 360 -36.16 -33.16 -8.55
N PRO A 361 -34.94 -33.66 -8.80
CA PRO A 361 -34.37 -34.81 -8.07
C PRO A 361 -33.98 -34.54 -6.60
N ARG A 362 -34.45 -33.45 -5.98
CA ARG A 362 -34.09 -33.07 -4.60
C ARG A 362 -35.30 -32.57 -3.77
N ALA A 363 -36.39 -33.27 -3.79
CA ALA A 363 -37.42 -33.08 -2.79
C ALA A 363 -37.92 -34.45 -2.32
N GLU A 364 -37.09 -35.14 -1.59
CA GLU A 364 -37.60 -36.14 -0.62
C GLU A 364 -38.30 -35.33 0.48
N PHE A 365 -39.61 -35.19 0.39
CA PHE A 365 -40.43 -34.79 1.53
C PHE A 365 -40.35 -35.91 2.57
N THR A 366 -39.39 -35.79 3.50
CA THR A 366 -39.47 -36.59 4.73
C THR A 366 -40.55 -35.96 5.60
N ASP A 367 -41.63 -36.73 5.86
CA ASP A 367 -42.61 -36.46 6.90
C ASP A 367 -41.90 -36.49 8.26
N GLN A 368 -41.24 -35.42 8.64
CA GLN A 368 -40.79 -35.19 10.02
C GLN A 368 -41.52 -33.95 10.55
N PRO A 369 -42.18 -34.05 11.70
CA PRO A 369 -42.85 -32.92 12.33
C PRO A 369 -41.79 -31.89 12.74
N VAL A 370 -41.92 -30.69 12.20
CA VAL A 370 -41.10 -29.52 12.59
C VAL A 370 -41.48 -29.14 14.01
N THR A 371 -40.65 -29.49 14.98
CA THR A 371 -40.73 -28.92 16.32
C THR A 371 -40.30 -27.45 16.28
N PRO A 372 -41.04 -26.49 16.83
CA PRO A 372 -40.66 -25.09 16.83
C PRO A 372 -39.48 -24.88 17.78
N SER A 373 -38.32 -24.53 17.21
CA SER A 373 -37.19 -24.01 17.98
C SER A 373 -37.55 -22.61 18.48
N ARG A 374 -37.50 -22.44 19.78
CA ARG A 374 -37.62 -21.16 20.47
C ARG A 374 -36.47 -20.25 20.05
N LEU A 375 -36.79 -18.99 19.73
CA LEU A 375 -35.90 -17.85 19.69
C LEU A 375 -35.24 -17.60 21.04
#